data_1a16ae978d1d1a1c162fdcc49a5fd6fd
#
_entry.id   1a16ae978d1d1a1c162fdcc49a5fd6fd
#
_cell.length_a   1.000
_cell.length_b   1.000
_cell.length_c   1.000
_cell.angle_alpha   90.00
_cell.angle_beta   90.00
_cell.angle_gamma   90.00
#
_symmetry.space_group_name_H-M   'P 1'
#
loop_
_entity.id
_entity.type
_entity.pdbx_description
1 polymer ?
#
loop_
_entity_poly.entity_id
_entity_poly.type
_entity_poly.pdbx_seq_one_letter_code
_entity_poly.pdbx_strand_id
1 'polypeptide(L)'
;HDPLRRQRQMCIRDSKYPNNKGKIAFLLTSDEEGVATDGTIRIVEHIKNRTDLTIDYCVVGEPSSKDSLGDTIRIGRRGSLNAVLRVKGIEGHVAYPTEAKNPIHHALPALDELARYEWDAGNEYYPPTSMQISNVRAGAGTENVIPGALECQFNFRFSTEHTAESLKQVTQHIFDKYSLDYEISWRLSGNPFLTAEG
;
A
#
# COMPACT_ATOMS: atom_id res chain seq x y z
N HIS A 1 3.49 -19.59 -16.68
CA HIS A 1 3.70 -18.58 -17.73
C HIS A 1 4.52 -19.17 -18.86
N ASP A 2 3.92 -19.26 -20.04
CA ASP A 2 4.57 -19.86 -21.23
C ASP A 2 5.25 -18.76 -22.07
N PRO A 3 6.59 -18.67 -22.08
CA PRO A 3 7.32 -17.69 -22.88
C PRO A 3 7.03 -17.82 -24.38
N LEU A 4 6.78 -19.04 -24.86
CA LEU A 4 6.47 -19.31 -26.27
C LEU A 4 5.10 -18.73 -26.68
N ARG A 5 4.14 -18.66 -25.77
CA ARG A 5 2.82 -18.08 -26.02
C ARG A 5 2.90 -16.57 -26.28
N ARG A 6 3.76 -15.86 -25.57
CA ARG A 6 3.98 -14.41 -25.75
C ARG A 6 4.73 -14.13 -27.05
N GLN A 7 5.75 -14.91 -27.36
CA GLN A 7 6.47 -14.82 -28.63
C GLN A 7 5.54 -15.09 -29.82
N ARG A 8 4.64 -16.06 -29.70
CA ARG A 8 3.61 -16.35 -30.70
C ARG A 8 2.63 -15.20 -30.92
N GLN A 9 2.23 -14.49 -29.86
CA GLN A 9 1.39 -13.29 -29.97
C GLN A 9 2.10 -12.15 -30.71
N MET A 10 3.40 -11.94 -30.50
CA MET A 10 4.19 -10.97 -31.27
C MET A 10 4.19 -11.29 -32.75
N CYS A 11 4.47 -12.53 -33.12
CA CYS A 11 4.45 -12.97 -34.50
C CYS A 11 3.08 -12.79 -35.18
N ILE A 12 1.99 -13.12 -34.48
CA ILE A 12 0.61 -12.95 -34.98
C ILE A 12 0.32 -11.46 -35.22
N ARG A 13 0.71 -10.59 -34.29
CA ARG A 13 0.51 -9.14 -34.43
C ARG A 13 1.29 -8.60 -35.65
N ASP A 14 2.58 -8.91 -35.76
CA ASP A 14 3.43 -8.42 -36.85
C ASP A 14 2.93 -8.90 -38.22
N SER A 15 2.37 -10.11 -38.26
CA SER A 15 1.75 -10.64 -39.49
C SER A 15 0.45 -9.88 -39.84
N LYS A 16 -0.33 -9.46 -38.84
CA LYS A 16 -1.58 -8.71 -39.07
C LYS A 16 -1.36 -7.23 -39.34
N TYR A 17 -0.32 -6.64 -38.79
CA TYR A 17 -0.04 -5.21 -38.83
C TYR A 17 1.44 -4.93 -39.19
N PRO A 18 1.90 -5.32 -40.40
CA PRO A 18 3.31 -5.23 -40.78
C PRO A 18 3.85 -3.80 -40.84
N ASN A 19 2.97 -2.81 -41.01
CA ASN A 19 3.32 -1.40 -41.20
C ASN A 19 3.02 -0.52 -39.95
N ASN A 20 3.19 -1.06 -38.74
CA ASN A 20 3.01 -0.24 -37.53
C ASN A 20 4.03 0.90 -37.47
N LYS A 21 3.55 2.08 -37.09
CA LYS A 21 4.41 3.21 -36.78
C LYS A 21 4.87 3.09 -35.32
N GLY A 22 6.19 3.08 -35.10
CA GLY A 22 6.76 2.99 -33.74
C GLY A 22 7.28 1.60 -33.37
N LYS A 23 7.70 1.45 -32.12
CA LYS A 23 8.29 0.24 -31.54
C LYS A 23 7.38 -0.30 -30.44
N ILE A 24 7.25 -1.62 -30.36
CA ILE A 24 6.61 -2.29 -29.22
C ILE A 24 7.66 -3.10 -28.49
N ALA A 25 7.80 -2.87 -27.22
CA ALA A 25 8.68 -3.60 -26.33
C ALA A 25 7.87 -4.45 -25.34
N PHE A 26 8.38 -5.61 -24.98
CA PHE A 26 7.82 -6.47 -23.96
C PHE A 26 8.76 -6.51 -22.77
N LEU A 27 8.26 -6.07 -21.61
CA LEU A 27 8.95 -6.17 -20.35
C LEU A 27 8.52 -7.47 -19.67
N LEU A 28 9.44 -8.42 -19.55
CA LEU A 28 9.19 -9.70 -18.90
C LEU A 28 9.94 -9.71 -17.57
N THR A 29 9.21 -9.91 -16.47
CA THR A 29 9.77 -9.95 -15.12
C THR A 29 9.44 -11.28 -14.45
N SER A 30 10.30 -11.75 -13.56
CA SER A 30 10.13 -13.01 -12.80
C SER A 30 9.80 -12.82 -11.33
N ASP A 31 9.92 -11.59 -10.79
CA ASP A 31 9.76 -11.27 -9.36
C ASP A 31 8.60 -10.27 -9.12
N GLU A 32 7.58 -10.28 -10.00
CA GLU A 32 6.48 -9.32 -9.92
C GLU A 32 5.53 -9.63 -8.73
N GLU A 33 5.25 -10.93 -8.48
CA GLU A 33 4.38 -11.38 -7.38
C GLU A 33 5.16 -11.65 -6.07
N GLY A 34 6.48 -11.48 -6.08
CA GLY A 34 7.37 -11.70 -4.94
C GLY A 34 7.70 -10.42 -4.18
N VAL A 35 8.96 -10.31 -3.76
CA VAL A 35 9.48 -9.12 -3.05
C VAL A 35 9.60 -7.91 -3.97
N ALA A 36 9.61 -8.13 -5.28
CA ALA A 36 9.66 -7.14 -6.37
C ALA A 36 10.91 -6.22 -6.31
N THR A 37 12.02 -6.71 -5.77
CA THR A 37 13.27 -5.94 -5.65
C THR A 37 14.14 -6.00 -6.90
N ASP A 38 14.10 -7.10 -7.64
CA ASP A 38 14.98 -7.35 -8.79
C ASP A 38 14.25 -7.43 -10.15
N GLY A 39 12.95 -7.18 -10.16
CA GLY A 39 12.12 -7.22 -11.35
C GLY A 39 12.04 -5.89 -12.11
N THR A 40 10.83 -5.34 -12.19
CA THR A 40 10.49 -4.12 -12.95
C THR A 40 11.34 -2.91 -12.54
N ILE A 41 11.67 -2.76 -11.25
CA ILE A 41 12.46 -1.63 -10.73
C ILE A 41 13.83 -1.57 -11.42
N ARG A 42 14.55 -2.69 -11.50
CA ARG A 42 15.88 -2.76 -12.13
C ARG A 42 15.83 -2.46 -13.62
N ILE A 43 14.79 -2.92 -14.29
CA ILE A 43 14.63 -2.68 -15.72
C ILE A 43 14.31 -1.20 -15.98
N VAL A 44 13.44 -0.58 -15.16
CA VAL A 44 13.12 0.85 -15.26
C VAL A 44 14.36 1.71 -14.99
N GLU A 45 15.16 1.37 -13.98
CA GLU A 45 16.44 2.04 -13.70
C GLU A 45 17.40 1.94 -14.91
N HIS A 46 17.51 0.77 -15.53
CA HIS A 46 18.32 0.59 -16.73
C HIS A 46 17.80 1.44 -17.91
N ILE A 47 16.49 1.46 -18.13
CA ILE A 47 15.86 2.24 -19.20
C ILE A 47 16.06 3.75 -18.98
N LYS A 48 15.91 4.25 -17.76
CA LYS A 48 16.12 5.67 -17.43
C LYS A 48 17.51 6.18 -17.76
N ASN A 49 18.51 5.30 -17.73
CA ASN A 49 19.88 5.65 -18.05
C ASN A 49 20.18 5.60 -19.56
N ARG A 50 19.20 5.24 -20.40
CA ARG A 50 19.35 5.19 -21.86
C ARG A 50 18.75 6.42 -22.50
N THR A 51 19.58 7.19 -23.17
CA THR A 51 19.17 8.41 -23.89
C THR A 51 18.55 8.12 -25.27
N ASP A 52 18.73 6.90 -25.77
CA ASP A 52 18.24 6.45 -27.08
C ASP A 52 16.84 5.81 -27.04
N LEU A 53 16.25 5.72 -25.84
CA LEU A 53 14.98 5.05 -25.64
C LEU A 53 13.96 5.98 -24.96
N THR A 54 12.89 6.29 -25.67
CA THR A 54 11.71 6.99 -25.14
C THR A 54 10.54 6.02 -25.08
N ILE A 55 9.86 5.98 -23.95
CA ILE A 55 8.65 5.17 -23.77
C ILE A 55 7.47 6.15 -23.69
N ASP A 56 6.60 6.11 -24.69
CA ASP A 56 5.42 6.98 -24.74
C ASP A 56 4.26 6.39 -23.93
N TYR A 57 4.08 5.07 -23.98
CA TYR A 57 2.97 4.37 -23.32
C TYR A 57 3.43 3.07 -22.67
N CYS A 58 2.74 2.68 -21.59
CA CYS A 58 2.94 1.40 -20.92
C CYS A 58 1.58 0.73 -20.67
N VAL A 59 1.45 -0.52 -21.08
CA VAL A 59 0.28 -1.36 -20.79
C VAL A 59 0.71 -2.51 -19.91
N VAL A 60 0.10 -2.59 -18.71
CA VAL A 60 0.32 -3.70 -17.76
C VAL A 60 -0.74 -4.76 -18.01
N GLY A 61 -0.30 -5.99 -18.29
CA GLY A 61 -1.17 -7.10 -18.70
C GLY A 61 -1.86 -7.82 -17.53
N GLU A 62 -2.38 -7.08 -16.55
CA GLU A 62 -3.12 -7.62 -15.42
C GLU A 62 -4.62 -7.75 -15.73
N PRO A 63 -5.30 -8.78 -15.21
CA PRO A 63 -6.73 -8.95 -15.42
C PRO A 63 -7.53 -7.82 -14.75
N SER A 64 -8.24 -7.03 -15.57
CA SER A 64 -9.06 -5.90 -15.12
C SER A 64 -10.51 -5.99 -15.57
N SER A 65 -10.81 -6.86 -16.55
CA SER A 65 -12.16 -7.05 -17.07
C SER A 65 -13.12 -7.58 -16.00
N LYS A 66 -14.39 -7.13 -16.05
CA LYS A 66 -15.44 -7.52 -15.11
C LYS A 66 -16.39 -8.55 -15.73
N ASP A 67 -17.07 -8.17 -16.80
CA ASP A 67 -18.14 -8.97 -17.39
C ASP A 67 -17.71 -9.57 -18.75
N SER A 68 -16.93 -8.85 -19.53
CA SER A 68 -16.41 -9.30 -20.82
C SER A 68 -14.97 -8.87 -21.03
N LEU A 69 -14.24 -9.62 -21.85
CA LEU A 69 -12.82 -9.35 -22.11
C LEU A 69 -12.60 -7.96 -22.70
N GLY A 70 -11.84 -7.12 -21.99
CA GLY A 70 -11.49 -5.78 -22.42
C GLY A 70 -12.51 -4.68 -22.11
N ASP A 71 -13.54 -4.98 -21.31
CA ASP A 71 -14.58 -4.02 -20.91
C ASP A 71 -14.07 -2.96 -19.90
N THR A 72 -12.97 -3.24 -19.22
CA THR A 72 -12.44 -2.39 -18.17
C THR A 72 -10.94 -2.24 -18.27
N ILE A 73 -10.47 -0.99 -18.39
CA ILE A 73 -9.05 -0.62 -18.32
C ILE A 73 -8.85 0.26 -17.09
N ARG A 74 -7.83 -0.06 -16.31
CA ARG A 74 -7.44 0.76 -15.16
C ARG A 74 -6.39 1.77 -15.57
N ILE A 75 -6.69 3.06 -15.39
CA ILE A 75 -5.80 4.18 -15.71
C ILE A 75 -5.04 4.70 -14.50
N GLY A 76 -5.27 4.14 -13.31
CA GLY A 76 -4.58 4.55 -12.10
C GLY A 76 -4.72 3.55 -10.96
N ARG A 77 -4.05 3.84 -9.86
CA ARG A 77 -4.06 3.00 -8.65
C ARG A 77 -3.98 3.86 -7.40
N ARG A 78 -4.74 3.48 -6.36
CA ARG A 78 -4.55 4.04 -5.02
C ARG A 78 -3.22 3.58 -4.43
N GLY A 79 -2.61 4.42 -3.61
CA GLY A 79 -1.47 4.08 -2.78
C GLY A 79 -1.84 3.08 -1.68
N SER A 80 -0.82 2.41 -1.14
CA SER A 80 -0.96 1.50 0.00
C SER A 80 0.19 1.72 0.98
N LEU A 81 -0.15 2.15 2.19
CA LEU A 81 0.79 2.39 3.29
C LEU A 81 0.39 1.50 4.47
N ASN A 82 1.29 0.65 4.92
CA ASN A 82 1.10 -0.23 6.07
C ASN A 82 1.83 0.33 7.28
N ALA A 83 1.27 0.08 8.47
CA ALA A 83 1.87 0.43 9.73
C ALA A 83 1.79 -0.72 10.74
N VAL A 84 2.82 -0.82 11.56
CA VAL A 84 2.82 -1.61 12.79
C VAL A 84 3.12 -0.66 13.94
N LEU A 85 2.11 -0.39 14.75
CA LEU A 85 2.17 0.40 15.96
C LEU A 85 2.42 -0.50 17.14
N ARG A 86 3.37 -0.15 18.00
CA ARG A 86 3.60 -0.77 19.30
C ARG A 86 3.47 0.28 20.39
N VAL A 87 2.42 0.18 21.21
CA VAL A 87 2.20 1.04 22.36
C VAL A 87 2.83 0.39 23.60
N LYS A 88 3.68 1.15 24.30
CA LYS A 88 4.40 0.68 25.48
C LYS A 88 3.54 0.85 26.73
N GLY A 89 3.57 -0.14 27.58
CA GLY A 89 2.95 -0.18 28.90
C GLY A 89 3.92 -0.62 29.98
N ILE A 90 3.38 -0.86 31.14
CA ILE A 90 4.08 -1.50 32.27
C ILE A 90 3.21 -2.66 32.70
N GLU A 91 3.76 -3.86 32.60
CA GLU A 91 3.08 -5.09 33.02
C GLU A 91 2.83 -5.10 34.52
N GLY A 92 1.69 -5.64 34.96
CA GLY A 92 1.37 -5.74 36.35
C GLY A 92 0.10 -6.56 36.61
N HIS A 93 -0.19 -6.79 37.88
CA HIS A 93 -1.39 -7.49 38.29
C HIS A 93 -2.62 -6.57 38.25
N VAL A 94 -3.75 -7.03 37.74
CA VAL A 94 -4.98 -6.22 37.60
C VAL A 94 -5.50 -5.66 38.91
N ALA A 95 -5.19 -6.28 40.06
CA ALA A 95 -5.56 -5.79 41.36
C ALA A 95 -4.74 -4.56 41.82
N TYR A 96 -3.62 -4.27 41.18
CA TYR A 96 -2.70 -3.18 41.52
C TYR A 96 -2.46 -2.26 40.34
N PRO A 97 -3.52 -1.61 39.79
CA PRO A 97 -3.42 -0.83 38.56
C PRO A 97 -2.52 0.39 38.66
N THR A 98 -2.21 0.87 39.87
CA THR A 98 -1.31 2.00 40.12
C THR A 98 0.16 1.64 39.94
N GLU A 99 0.51 0.37 39.97
CA GLU A 99 1.87 -0.14 39.75
C GLU A 99 2.13 -0.53 38.28
N ALA A 100 1.10 -0.45 37.44
CA ALA A 100 1.14 -0.82 36.03
C ALA A 100 0.73 0.35 35.13
N LYS A 101 1.02 0.21 33.81
CA LYS A 101 0.50 1.14 32.78
C LYS A 101 -0.14 0.30 31.69
N ASN A 102 -1.49 0.33 31.62
CA ASN A 102 -2.21 -0.50 30.67
C ASN A 102 -2.14 0.09 29.24
N PRO A 103 -1.40 -0.51 28.30
CA PRO A 103 -1.26 0.04 26.94
C PRO A 103 -2.56 -0.05 26.14
N ILE A 104 -3.47 -0.97 26.51
CA ILE A 104 -4.79 -1.09 25.86
C ILE A 104 -5.60 0.17 26.17
N HIS A 105 -5.75 0.53 27.45
CA HIS A 105 -6.52 1.68 27.85
C HIS A 105 -5.96 2.99 27.31
N HIS A 106 -4.62 3.10 27.20
CA HIS A 106 -3.98 4.30 26.63
C HIS A 106 -4.16 4.36 25.11
N ALA A 107 -4.14 3.22 24.39
CA ALA A 107 -4.26 3.20 22.95
C ALA A 107 -5.69 3.44 22.44
N LEU A 108 -6.71 2.94 23.16
CA LEU A 108 -8.10 2.94 22.69
C LEU A 108 -8.61 4.31 22.22
N PRO A 109 -8.44 5.43 22.93
CA PRO A 109 -8.93 6.72 22.46
C PRO A 109 -8.26 7.19 21.17
N ALA A 110 -6.96 6.98 21.05
CA ALA A 110 -6.21 7.36 19.86
C ALA A 110 -6.55 6.47 18.64
N LEU A 111 -6.78 5.19 18.86
CA LEU A 111 -7.19 4.27 17.81
C LEU A 111 -8.63 4.53 17.36
N ASP A 112 -9.53 4.91 18.27
CA ASP A 112 -10.90 5.32 17.93
C ASP A 112 -10.90 6.60 17.08
N GLU A 113 -10.12 7.62 17.46
CA GLU A 113 -9.98 8.85 16.66
C GLU A 113 -9.38 8.53 15.28
N LEU A 114 -8.32 7.73 15.23
CA LEU A 114 -7.70 7.32 13.97
C LEU A 114 -8.68 6.57 13.05
N ALA A 115 -9.51 5.70 13.62
CA ALA A 115 -10.47 4.91 12.87
C ALA A 115 -11.63 5.74 12.30
N ARG A 116 -11.98 6.84 12.95
CA ARG A 116 -13.06 7.74 12.54
C ARG A 116 -12.58 8.95 11.75
N TYR A 117 -11.27 9.14 11.62
CA TYR A 117 -10.73 10.31 10.95
C TYR A 117 -11.13 10.35 9.48
N GLU A 118 -11.72 11.45 9.06
CA GLU A 118 -12.08 11.71 7.67
C GLU A 118 -10.85 12.24 6.93
N TRP A 119 -10.20 11.38 6.16
CA TRP A 119 -8.94 11.68 5.49
C TRP A 119 -9.10 12.64 4.33
N ASP A 120 -10.09 12.40 3.46
CA ASP A 120 -10.49 13.23 2.33
C ASP A 120 -11.90 12.81 1.84
N ALA A 121 -12.45 13.57 0.91
CA ALA A 121 -13.74 13.25 0.28
C ALA A 121 -13.60 12.37 -0.98
N GLY A 122 -12.38 11.96 -1.34
CA GLY A 122 -12.11 11.37 -2.63
C GLY A 122 -12.07 12.40 -3.74
N ASN A 123 -12.01 11.93 -4.99
CA ASN A 123 -12.08 12.77 -6.17
C ASN A 123 -12.80 12.04 -7.31
N GLU A 124 -12.84 12.63 -8.51
CA GLU A 124 -13.51 12.06 -9.68
C GLU A 124 -13.05 10.62 -10.00
N TYR A 125 -11.79 10.27 -9.70
CA TYR A 125 -11.16 9.00 -10.08
C TYR A 125 -11.08 8.00 -8.93
N TYR A 126 -11.05 8.49 -7.68
CA TYR A 126 -10.80 7.65 -6.50
C TYR A 126 -11.82 7.90 -5.40
N PRO A 127 -12.28 6.82 -4.75
CA PRO A 127 -13.04 6.96 -3.51
C PRO A 127 -12.17 7.60 -2.42
N PRO A 128 -12.76 8.09 -1.32
CA PRO A 128 -12.04 8.62 -0.17
C PRO A 128 -10.92 7.69 0.31
N THR A 129 -9.85 8.31 0.78
CA THR A 129 -8.79 7.59 1.48
C THR A 129 -9.36 6.87 2.70
N SER A 130 -9.01 5.62 2.85
CA SER A 130 -9.50 4.77 3.94
C SER A 130 -8.36 4.22 4.77
N MET A 131 -8.55 4.14 6.08
CA MET A 131 -7.68 3.45 7.02
C MET A 131 -8.45 2.29 7.65
N GLN A 132 -7.80 1.13 7.75
CA GLN A 132 -8.37 -0.06 8.38
C GLN A 132 -7.37 -0.69 9.34
N ILE A 133 -7.79 -0.90 10.58
CA ILE A 133 -7.07 -1.71 11.55
C ILE A 133 -7.32 -3.16 11.19
N SER A 134 -6.26 -3.91 10.93
CA SER A 134 -6.35 -5.32 10.53
C SER A 134 -6.06 -6.29 11.66
N ASN A 135 -5.22 -5.89 12.63
CA ASN A 135 -4.87 -6.72 13.76
C ASN A 135 -4.63 -5.87 15.01
N VAL A 136 -5.06 -6.40 16.16
CA VAL A 136 -4.70 -5.89 17.50
C VAL A 136 -4.33 -7.08 18.37
N ARG A 137 -3.18 -6.98 19.04
CA ARG A 137 -2.66 -8.01 19.94
C ARG A 137 -2.14 -7.37 21.21
N ALA A 138 -2.49 -7.94 22.37
CA ALA A 138 -1.97 -7.53 23.67
C ALA A 138 -2.05 -8.70 24.65
N GLY A 139 -1.05 -8.82 25.52
CA GLY A 139 -1.00 -9.83 26.57
C GLY A 139 -0.86 -11.28 26.10
N ALA A 140 -0.83 -12.18 27.03
CA ALA A 140 -0.65 -13.63 26.86
C ALA A 140 -1.95 -14.45 27.04
N GLY A 141 -3.11 -13.78 27.16
CA GLY A 141 -4.41 -14.44 27.37
C GLY A 141 -4.72 -14.76 28.84
N THR A 142 -3.96 -14.22 29.79
CA THR A 142 -4.24 -14.36 31.23
C THR A 142 -5.16 -13.26 31.73
N GLU A 143 -6.17 -13.59 32.54
CA GLU A 143 -7.23 -12.64 32.96
C GLU A 143 -6.74 -11.64 34.02
N ASN A 144 -5.69 -11.98 34.77
CA ASN A 144 -5.21 -11.22 35.91
C ASN A 144 -3.94 -10.40 35.64
N VAL A 145 -3.48 -10.29 34.39
CA VAL A 145 -2.27 -9.56 34.00
C VAL A 145 -2.59 -8.41 33.08
N ILE A 146 -2.17 -7.20 33.43
CA ILE A 146 -2.11 -6.03 32.57
C ILE A 146 -0.91 -6.22 31.65
N PRO A 147 -1.07 -6.15 30.31
CA PRO A 147 0.05 -6.41 29.38
C PRO A 147 1.09 -5.28 29.39
N GLY A 148 2.34 -5.62 29.10
CA GLY A 148 3.44 -4.65 28.97
C GLY A 148 3.49 -3.94 27.62
N ALA A 149 2.75 -4.42 26.61
CA ALA A 149 2.65 -3.77 25.28
C ALA A 149 1.35 -4.14 24.57
N LEU A 150 0.93 -3.27 23.63
CA LEU A 150 -0.08 -3.55 22.62
C LEU A 150 0.56 -3.37 21.26
N GLU A 151 0.31 -4.28 20.32
CA GLU A 151 0.62 -4.17 18.90
C GLU A 151 -0.66 -4.00 18.10
N CYS A 152 -0.66 -3.03 17.18
CA CYS A 152 -1.75 -2.77 16.27
C CYS A 152 -1.22 -2.65 14.84
N GLN A 153 -1.81 -3.38 13.90
CA GLN A 153 -1.49 -3.30 12.48
C GLN A 153 -2.65 -2.63 11.74
N PHE A 154 -2.31 -1.66 10.91
CA PHE A 154 -3.29 -0.99 10.07
C PHE A 154 -2.73 -0.62 8.70
N ASN A 155 -3.64 -0.39 7.75
CA ASN A 155 -3.31 -0.08 6.37
C ASN A 155 -4.13 1.11 5.87
N PHE A 156 -3.48 1.98 5.13
CA PHE A 156 -4.11 3.03 4.33
C PHE A 156 -4.23 2.60 2.87
N ARG A 157 -5.40 2.86 2.29
CA ARG A 157 -5.62 2.93 0.85
C ARG A 157 -5.92 4.36 0.49
N PHE A 158 -4.98 5.07 -0.12
CA PHE A 158 -5.04 6.51 -0.30
C PHE A 158 -5.05 6.94 -1.75
N SER A 159 -5.76 8.04 -2.01
CA SER A 159 -5.89 8.67 -3.30
C SER A 159 -4.69 9.59 -3.60
N THR A 160 -4.74 10.28 -4.74
CA THR A 160 -3.76 11.30 -5.10
C THR A 160 -3.85 12.58 -4.26
N GLU A 161 -4.88 12.70 -3.39
CA GLU A 161 -5.05 13.81 -2.44
C GLU A 161 -4.04 13.76 -1.29
N HIS A 162 -3.47 12.57 -1.03
CA HIS A 162 -2.49 12.35 0.03
C HIS A 162 -1.16 11.82 -0.48
N THR A 163 -0.12 12.13 0.27
CA THR A 163 1.17 11.45 0.20
C THR A 163 1.33 10.51 1.39
N ALA A 164 2.23 9.53 1.30
CA ALA A 164 2.56 8.69 2.45
C ALA A 164 3.01 9.53 3.66
N GLU A 165 3.73 10.63 3.41
CA GLU A 165 4.23 11.49 4.47
C GLU A 165 3.11 12.28 5.16
N SER A 166 2.14 12.83 4.42
CA SER A 166 1.00 13.51 5.03
C SER A 166 0.18 12.59 5.93
N LEU A 167 -0.03 11.33 5.51
CA LEU A 167 -0.72 10.32 6.33
C LEU A 167 0.02 10.00 7.63
N LYS A 168 1.34 9.85 7.56
CA LYS A 168 2.18 9.63 8.75
C LYS A 168 2.09 10.79 9.72
N GLN A 169 2.21 12.03 9.22
CA GLN A 169 2.16 13.25 10.05
C GLN A 169 0.83 13.36 10.81
N VAL A 170 -0.31 13.17 10.13
CA VAL A 170 -1.63 13.20 10.78
C VAL A 170 -1.74 12.08 11.82
N THR A 171 -1.30 10.87 11.48
CA THR A 171 -1.33 9.73 12.40
C THR A 171 -0.49 10.01 13.66
N GLN A 172 0.72 10.52 13.50
CA GLN A 172 1.60 10.88 14.61
C GLN A 172 0.97 11.98 15.47
N HIS A 173 0.40 13.02 14.83
CA HIS A 173 -0.30 14.08 15.56
C HIS A 173 -1.44 13.53 16.44
N ILE A 174 -2.22 12.57 15.93
CA ILE A 174 -3.27 11.92 16.73
C ILE A 174 -2.65 11.19 17.92
N PHE A 175 -1.59 10.41 17.74
CA PHE A 175 -0.95 9.66 18.83
C PHE A 175 -0.31 10.58 19.88
N ASP A 176 0.33 11.66 19.45
CA ASP A 176 0.96 12.65 20.33
C ASP A 176 -0.09 13.41 21.15
N LYS A 177 -1.26 13.73 20.57
CA LYS A 177 -2.41 14.34 21.27
C LYS A 177 -2.83 13.52 22.48
N TYR A 178 -2.78 12.20 22.41
CA TYR A 178 -3.10 11.27 23.50
C TYR A 178 -1.88 10.90 24.35
N SER A 179 -0.73 11.54 24.13
CA SER A 179 0.51 11.29 24.87
C SER A 179 0.90 9.79 24.91
N LEU A 180 0.71 9.10 23.80
CA LEU A 180 1.09 7.70 23.70
C LEU A 180 2.60 7.55 23.79
N ASP A 181 3.05 6.55 24.53
CA ASP A 181 4.44 6.07 24.45
C ASP A 181 4.47 4.93 23.43
N TYR A 182 4.96 5.20 22.24
CA TYR A 182 4.86 4.26 21.12
C TYR A 182 6.10 4.21 20.24
N GLU A 183 6.19 3.12 19.51
CA GLU A 183 7.04 2.95 18.34
C GLU A 183 6.15 2.61 17.14
N ILE A 184 6.46 3.15 15.97
CA ILE A 184 5.73 2.84 14.76
C ILE A 184 6.68 2.58 13.60
N SER A 185 6.45 1.48 12.88
CA SER A 185 7.16 1.16 11.65
C SER A 185 6.21 1.23 10.46
N TRP A 186 6.71 1.81 9.37
CA TRP A 186 5.96 2.06 8.16
C TRP A 186 6.51 1.27 6.98
N ARG A 187 5.62 0.75 6.14
CA ARG A 187 5.99 0.11 4.88
C ARG A 187 5.08 0.61 3.77
N LEU A 188 5.65 1.43 2.88
CA LEU A 188 4.97 1.88 1.66
C LEU A 188 5.03 0.75 0.62
N SER A 189 3.86 0.20 0.25
CA SER A 189 3.75 -0.82 -0.82
C SER A 189 3.63 -0.19 -2.20
N GLY A 190 3.20 1.05 -2.31
CA GLY A 190 3.14 1.79 -3.55
C GLY A 190 2.48 3.15 -3.39
N ASN A 191 2.93 4.11 -4.19
CA ASN A 191 2.31 5.42 -4.31
C ASN A 191 1.03 5.36 -5.15
N PRO A 192 0.08 6.27 -4.94
CA PRO A 192 -1.02 6.46 -5.86
C PRO A 192 -0.50 7.05 -7.18
N PHE A 193 -1.16 6.74 -8.27
CA PHE A 193 -0.92 7.40 -9.54
C PHE A 193 -2.20 7.41 -10.37
N LEU A 194 -2.31 8.40 -11.24
CA LEU A 194 -3.32 8.51 -12.27
C LEU A 194 -2.62 8.77 -13.60
N THR A 195 -2.95 8.00 -14.63
CA THR A 195 -2.46 8.22 -15.98
C THR A 195 -3.25 9.40 -16.59
N ALA A 196 -2.55 10.39 -17.10
CA ALA A 196 -3.20 11.49 -17.81
C ALA A 196 -3.93 10.96 -19.06
N GLU A 197 -5.02 11.63 -19.43
CA GLU A 197 -5.69 11.38 -20.69
C GLU A 197 -4.74 11.75 -21.84
N GLY A 198 -4.60 10.83 -22.80
CA GLY A 198 -3.73 10.95 -23.96
C GLY A 198 -4.46 11.55 -25.17
#